data_75bf2c20d0eaa6c53ec2a503df150387
#
_entry.id   75bf2c20d0eaa6c53ec2a503df150387
#
_cell.length_a   1.000
_cell.length_b   1.000
_cell.length_c   1.000
_cell.angle_alpha   90.00
_cell.angle_beta   90.00
_cell.angle_gamma   90.00
#
_symmetry.space_group_name_H-M   'P 1'
#
loop_
_entity.id
_entity.type
_entity.pdbx_description
1 polymer ?
#
loop_
_entity_poly.entity_id
_entity_poly.type
_entity_poly.pdbx_seq_one_letter_code
_entity_poly.pdbx_strand_id
1 'polypeptide(L)'
;MGAPRLGIIVTLVGYFGLLYAVHKLQNSGWALLAVFALTGFMGYTLGPIIGYYLRLPNGGQTVMMAMAGTAVIFLTLSGYALTTRKNFSFMSGFLMVGILVAFLAGLAAIFFQIPALSLTVSAAFVLLMSGFILFETSNMIHGGETNYVMATVNLYVTIFNLFTSLLHLLGFANSSD
;
A
#
# COMPACT_ATOMS: atom_id res chain seq x y z
N MET A 1 4.08 27.75 2.36
CA MET A 1 3.30 26.90 1.45
C MET A 1 4.12 25.85 0.67
N GLY A 2 5.45 25.90 0.70
CA GLY A 2 6.29 24.91 0.04
C GLY A 2 6.58 23.67 0.86
N ALA A 3 6.44 23.73 2.18
CA ALA A 3 6.86 22.64 3.08
C ALA A 3 6.11 21.32 2.88
N PRO A 4 4.76 21.26 2.68
CA PRO A 4 4.09 19.99 2.44
C PRO A 4 4.52 19.29 1.15
N ARG A 5 4.79 20.06 0.11
CA ARG A 5 5.24 19.51 -1.18
C ARG A 5 6.65 18.95 -1.08
N LEU A 6 7.54 19.66 -0.38
CA LEU A 6 8.90 19.19 -0.13
C LEU A 6 8.89 17.92 0.72
N GLY A 7 8.00 17.86 1.72
CA GLY A 7 7.85 16.67 2.54
C GLY A 7 7.42 15.46 1.74
N ILE A 8 6.49 15.65 0.79
CA ILE A 8 6.02 14.58 -0.10
C ILE A 8 7.18 14.09 -0.99
N ILE A 9 7.95 15.02 -1.56
CA ILE A 9 9.08 14.68 -2.43
C ILE A 9 10.13 13.90 -1.65
N VAL A 10 10.50 14.37 -0.46
CA VAL A 10 11.48 13.69 0.40
C VAL A 10 10.98 12.30 0.78
N THR A 11 9.69 12.17 1.12
CA THR A 11 9.09 10.88 1.47
C THR A 11 9.14 9.90 0.30
N LEU A 12 8.79 10.36 -0.91
CA LEU A 12 8.82 9.52 -2.10
C LEU A 12 10.25 9.10 -2.45
N VAL A 13 11.21 10.01 -2.39
CA VAL A 13 12.62 9.71 -2.67
C VAL A 13 13.14 8.69 -1.65
N GLY A 14 12.85 8.88 -0.36
CA GLY A 14 13.26 7.96 0.69
C GLY A 14 12.65 6.58 0.51
N TYR A 15 11.34 6.54 0.21
CA TYR A 15 10.62 5.28 0.00
C TYR A 15 11.18 4.48 -1.18
N PHE A 16 11.31 5.13 -2.34
CA PHE A 16 11.84 4.46 -3.53
C PHE A 16 13.32 4.11 -3.37
N GLY A 17 14.10 4.96 -2.69
CA GLY A 17 15.50 4.67 -2.39
C GLY A 17 15.65 3.44 -1.50
N LEU A 18 14.83 3.32 -0.47
CA LEU A 18 14.84 2.16 0.43
C LEU A 18 14.34 0.90 -0.28
N LEU A 19 13.32 1.01 -1.14
CA LEU A 19 12.87 -0.11 -1.97
C LEU A 19 14.00 -0.60 -2.89
N TYR A 20 14.72 0.32 -3.51
CA TYR A 20 15.86 -0.02 -4.35
C TYR A 20 16.95 -0.73 -3.53
N ALA A 21 17.24 -0.23 -2.33
CA ALA A 21 18.24 -0.82 -1.44
C ALA A 21 17.84 -2.26 -1.06
N VAL A 22 16.56 -2.48 -0.71
CA VAL A 22 16.06 -3.82 -0.40
C VAL A 22 16.22 -4.73 -1.60
N HIS A 23 15.83 -4.25 -2.78
CA HIS A 23 15.93 -5.03 -4.02
C HIS A 23 17.37 -5.41 -4.32
N LYS A 24 18.29 -4.46 -4.18
CA LYS A 24 19.71 -4.69 -4.46
C LYS A 24 20.36 -5.64 -3.45
N LEU A 25 19.93 -5.57 -2.17
CA LEU A 25 20.52 -6.36 -1.09
C LEU A 25 19.74 -7.65 -0.79
N GLN A 26 18.76 -8.01 -1.62
CA GLN A 26 17.81 -9.10 -1.32
C GLN A 26 18.48 -10.45 -1.07
N ASN A 27 19.65 -10.68 -1.64
CA ASN A 27 20.42 -11.93 -1.47
C ASN A 27 21.59 -11.78 -0.51
N SER A 28 21.68 -10.66 0.22
CA SER A 28 22.75 -10.35 1.16
C SER A 28 22.24 -10.44 2.60
N GLY A 29 23.17 -10.64 3.54
CA GLY A 29 22.85 -10.54 4.97
C GLY A 29 22.38 -9.14 5.39
N TRP A 30 22.72 -8.11 4.63
CA TRP A 30 22.26 -6.75 4.87
C TRP A 30 20.79 -6.52 4.50
N ALA A 31 20.15 -7.51 3.85
CA ALA A 31 18.74 -7.42 3.46
C ALA A 31 17.83 -7.17 4.66
N LEU A 32 18.08 -7.83 5.78
CA LEU A 32 17.28 -7.63 7.00
C LEU A 32 17.35 -6.19 7.50
N LEU A 33 18.55 -5.62 7.49
CA LEU A 33 18.71 -4.22 7.90
C LEU A 33 17.97 -3.27 6.97
N ALA A 34 18.03 -3.54 5.65
CA ALA A 34 17.32 -2.74 4.66
C ALA A 34 15.80 -2.86 4.83
N VAL A 35 15.28 -4.06 5.13
CA VAL A 35 13.85 -4.27 5.40
C VAL A 35 13.42 -3.52 6.65
N PHE A 36 14.18 -3.59 7.74
CA PHE A 36 13.86 -2.84 8.97
C PHE A 36 13.89 -1.33 8.71
N ALA A 37 14.85 -0.84 7.92
CA ALA A 37 14.91 0.56 7.56
C ALA A 37 13.68 0.98 6.76
N LEU A 38 13.27 0.17 5.78
CA LEU A 38 12.10 0.45 4.96
C LEU A 38 10.81 0.45 5.80
N THR A 39 10.58 -0.60 6.60
CA THR A 39 9.37 -0.72 7.40
C THR A 39 9.31 0.34 8.48
N GLY A 40 10.45 0.67 9.10
CA GLY A 40 10.54 1.75 10.08
C GLY A 40 10.24 3.10 9.45
N PHE A 41 10.77 3.36 8.25
CA PHE A 41 10.48 4.57 7.51
C PHE A 41 8.99 4.68 7.16
N MET A 42 8.38 3.59 6.68
CA MET A 42 6.95 3.57 6.36
C MET A 42 6.10 3.76 7.60
N GLY A 43 6.48 3.14 8.73
CA GLY A 43 5.78 3.34 10.00
C GLY A 43 5.89 4.77 10.49
N TYR A 44 7.06 5.39 10.34
CA TYR A 44 7.26 6.79 10.69
C TYR A 44 6.36 7.72 9.87
N THR A 45 6.22 7.45 8.56
CA THR A 45 5.34 8.23 7.70
C THR A 45 3.87 7.96 7.99
N LEU A 46 3.53 6.78 8.48
CA LEU A 46 2.16 6.41 8.84
C LEU A 46 1.68 7.10 10.12
N GLY A 47 2.59 7.39 11.06
CA GLY A 47 2.25 8.03 12.32
C GLY A 47 1.44 9.32 12.17
N PRO A 48 1.92 10.32 11.43
CA PRO A 48 1.16 11.54 11.19
C PRO A 48 -0.18 11.30 10.49
N ILE A 49 -0.25 10.33 9.59
CA ILE A 49 -1.48 9.98 8.87
C ILE A 49 -2.53 9.47 9.86
N ILE A 50 -2.15 8.50 10.70
CA ILE A 50 -3.05 7.96 11.72
C ILE A 50 -3.43 9.06 12.72
N GLY A 51 -2.46 9.89 13.14
CA GLY A 51 -2.70 11.00 14.04
C GLY A 51 -3.73 11.98 13.51
N TYR A 52 -3.69 12.27 12.22
CA TYR A 52 -4.67 13.12 11.57
C TYR A 52 -6.08 12.51 11.66
N TYR A 53 -6.20 11.23 11.31
CA TYR A 53 -7.52 10.57 11.33
C TYR A 53 -8.06 10.40 12.73
N LEU A 54 -7.20 10.19 13.73
CA LEU A 54 -7.64 10.07 15.13
C LEU A 54 -8.24 11.37 15.67
N ARG A 55 -7.87 12.50 15.10
CA ARG A 55 -8.43 13.81 15.49
C ARG A 55 -9.81 14.09 14.90
N LEU A 56 -10.21 13.32 13.89
CA LEU A 56 -11.53 13.48 13.28
C LEU A 56 -12.62 12.86 14.17
N PRO A 57 -13.88 13.30 14.01
CA PRO A 57 -14.99 12.63 14.71
C PRO A 57 -15.00 11.15 14.39
N ASN A 58 -15.14 10.30 15.41
CA ASN A 58 -15.10 8.84 15.30
C ASN A 58 -13.78 8.32 14.70
N GLY A 59 -12.67 9.05 14.89
CA GLY A 59 -11.38 8.70 14.30
C GLY A 59 -10.86 7.34 14.72
N GLY A 60 -10.99 7.01 16.01
CA GLY A 60 -10.56 5.70 16.50
C GLY A 60 -11.34 4.55 15.85
N GLN A 61 -12.64 4.73 15.67
CA GLN A 61 -13.49 3.75 14.99
C GLN A 61 -13.09 3.61 13.52
N THR A 62 -12.81 4.74 12.85
CA THR A 62 -12.37 4.74 11.46
C THR A 62 -11.08 3.94 11.27
N VAL A 63 -10.08 4.19 12.12
CA VAL A 63 -8.80 3.46 12.07
C VAL A 63 -9.02 1.97 12.31
N MET A 64 -9.85 1.63 13.32
CA MET A 64 -10.15 0.24 13.64
C MET A 64 -10.84 -0.47 12.47
N MET A 65 -11.79 0.20 11.82
CA MET A 65 -12.50 -0.36 10.66
C MET A 65 -11.56 -0.55 9.47
N ALA A 66 -10.64 0.38 9.25
CA ALA A 66 -9.64 0.24 8.19
C ALA A 66 -8.72 -0.95 8.45
N MET A 67 -8.28 -1.13 9.69
CA MET A 67 -7.45 -2.28 10.07
C MET A 67 -8.20 -3.59 9.89
N ALA A 68 -9.44 -3.65 10.37
CA ALA A 68 -10.27 -4.85 10.25
C ALA A 68 -10.57 -5.17 8.78
N GLY A 69 -10.90 -4.16 7.98
CA GLY A 69 -11.15 -4.34 6.55
C GLY A 69 -9.91 -4.84 5.81
N THR A 70 -8.75 -4.27 6.12
CA THR A 70 -7.47 -4.70 5.55
C THR A 70 -7.21 -6.18 5.88
N ALA A 71 -7.39 -6.57 7.15
CA ALA A 71 -7.18 -7.94 7.58
C ALA A 71 -8.13 -8.90 6.88
N VAL A 72 -9.41 -8.54 6.80
CA VAL A 72 -10.44 -9.38 6.14
C VAL A 72 -10.10 -9.56 4.66
N ILE A 73 -9.78 -8.48 3.95
CA ILE A 73 -9.44 -8.54 2.53
C ILE A 73 -8.19 -9.40 2.33
N PHE A 74 -7.15 -9.15 3.13
CA PHE A 74 -5.89 -9.89 3.01
C PHE A 74 -6.10 -11.39 3.26
N LEU A 75 -6.74 -11.74 4.37
CA LEU A 75 -6.94 -13.15 4.73
C LEU A 75 -7.84 -13.86 3.73
N THR A 76 -8.91 -13.20 3.28
CA THR A 76 -9.86 -13.79 2.32
C THR A 76 -9.19 -14.05 0.99
N LEU A 77 -8.48 -13.05 0.44
CA LEU A 77 -7.88 -13.17 -0.89
C LEU A 77 -6.65 -14.09 -0.87
N SER A 78 -5.82 -13.99 0.17
CA SER A 78 -4.68 -14.91 0.33
C SER A 78 -5.17 -16.34 0.51
N GLY A 79 -6.19 -16.54 1.34
CA GLY A 79 -6.80 -17.85 1.55
C GLY A 79 -7.40 -18.41 0.26
N TYR A 80 -8.07 -17.58 -0.53
CA TYR A 80 -8.61 -17.96 -1.83
C TYR A 80 -7.50 -18.42 -2.77
N ALA A 81 -6.42 -17.63 -2.88
CA ALA A 81 -5.31 -17.97 -3.75
C ALA A 81 -4.62 -19.27 -3.32
N LEU A 82 -4.43 -19.46 -2.01
CA LEU A 82 -3.80 -20.66 -1.45
C LEU A 82 -4.68 -21.92 -1.67
N THR A 83 -5.99 -21.77 -1.55
CA THR A 83 -6.93 -22.89 -1.65
C THR A 83 -7.15 -23.30 -3.11
N THR A 84 -7.41 -22.34 -4.01
CA THR A 84 -7.67 -22.64 -5.41
C THR A 84 -6.42 -22.92 -6.21
N ARG A 85 -5.27 -22.38 -5.76
CA ARG A 85 -3.97 -22.51 -6.41
C ARG A 85 -3.98 -22.08 -7.88
N LYS A 86 -4.91 -21.20 -8.24
CA LYS A 86 -4.97 -20.62 -9.58
C LYS A 86 -3.75 -19.73 -9.82
N ASN A 87 -3.30 -19.69 -11.07
CA ASN A 87 -2.20 -18.83 -11.46
C ASN A 87 -2.76 -17.47 -11.89
N PHE A 88 -2.47 -16.43 -11.10
CA PHE A 88 -2.90 -15.07 -11.39
C PHE A 88 -1.83 -14.22 -12.07
N SER A 89 -0.78 -14.86 -12.60
CA SER A 89 0.33 -14.13 -13.24
C SER A 89 -0.13 -13.34 -14.48
N PHE A 90 -1.26 -13.72 -15.11
CA PHE A 90 -1.82 -12.98 -16.24
C PHE A 90 -2.24 -11.56 -15.85
N MET A 91 -2.45 -11.29 -14.55
CA MET A 91 -2.86 -9.98 -14.05
C MET A 91 -1.71 -8.98 -13.95
N SER A 92 -0.45 -9.43 -14.08
CA SER A 92 0.72 -8.59 -13.80
C SER A 92 0.73 -7.31 -14.64
N GLY A 93 0.51 -7.42 -15.94
CA GLY A 93 0.51 -6.25 -16.84
C GLY A 93 -0.59 -5.26 -16.51
N PHE A 94 -1.80 -5.77 -16.30
CA PHE A 94 -2.95 -4.94 -15.93
C PHE A 94 -2.72 -4.21 -14.60
N LEU A 95 -2.23 -4.94 -13.60
CA LEU A 95 -1.98 -4.35 -12.28
C LEU A 95 -0.88 -3.31 -12.33
N MET A 96 0.20 -3.56 -13.09
CA MET A 96 1.30 -2.60 -13.23
C MET A 96 0.82 -1.31 -13.86
N VAL A 97 0.06 -1.40 -14.97
CA VAL A 97 -0.49 -0.22 -15.63
C VAL A 97 -1.48 0.49 -14.72
N GLY A 98 -2.34 -0.27 -14.04
CA GLY A 98 -3.31 0.28 -13.11
C GLY A 98 -2.66 1.07 -11.99
N ILE A 99 -1.59 0.54 -11.39
CA ILE A 99 -0.85 1.23 -10.32
C ILE A 99 -0.20 2.51 -10.85
N LEU A 100 0.40 2.45 -12.03
CA LEU A 100 1.05 3.61 -12.61
C LEU A 100 0.03 4.73 -12.85
N VAL A 101 -1.12 4.40 -13.45
CA VAL A 101 -2.19 5.36 -13.72
C VAL A 101 -2.74 5.92 -12.40
N ALA A 102 -3.01 5.06 -11.42
CA ALA A 102 -3.55 5.48 -10.13
C ALA A 102 -2.54 6.34 -9.36
N PHE A 103 -1.25 6.01 -9.42
CA PHE A 103 -0.20 6.80 -8.79
C PHE A 103 -0.11 8.19 -9.41
N LEU A 104 -0.10 8.28 -10.74
CA LEU A 104 -0.07 9.58 -11.42
C LEU A 104 -1.32 10.40 -11.13
N ALA A 105 -2.48 9.77 -11.13
CA ALA A 105 -3.74 10.43 -10.77
C ALA A 105 -3.73 10.90 -9.32
N GLY A 106 -3.12 10.13 -8.42
CA GLY A 106 -2.96 10.51 -7.02
C GLY A 106 -2.08 11.73 -6.85
N LEU A 107 -0.96 11.78 -7.58
CA LEU A 107 -0.10 12.97 -7.59
C LEU A 107 -0.85 14.19 -8.12
N ALA A 108 -1.62 14.02 -9.19
CA ALA A 108 -2.43 15.11 -9.75
C ALA A 108 -3.48 15.58 -8.73
N ALA A 109 -4.11 14.67 -8.01
CA ALA A 109 -5.08 15.01 -6.97
C ALA A 109 -4.47 15.85 -5.85
N ILE A 110 -3.22 15.54 -5.47
CA ILE A 110 -2.51 16.29 -4.43
C ILE A 110 -2.10 17.66 -4.93
N PHE A 111 -1.49 17.72 -6.13
CA PHE A 111 -0.97 18.98 -6.66
C PHE A 111 -2.07 19.95 -7.04
N PHE A 112 -3.18 19.46 -7.60
CA PHE A 112 -4.31 20.30 -8.01
C PHE A 112 -5.40 20.40 -6.93
N GLN A 113 -5.22 19.69 -5.80
CA GLN A 113 -6.15 19.74 -4.66
C GLN A 113 -7.58 19.41 -5.06
N ILE A 114 -7.77 18.26 -5.73
CA ILE A 114 -9.08 17.77 -6.18
C ILE A 114 -9.52 16.64 -5.24
N PRO A 115 -10.41 16.90 -4.25
CA PRO A 115 -10.81 15.84 -3.29
C PRO A 115 -11.53 14.66 -3.94
N ALA A 116 -12.40 14.93 -4.93
CA ALA A 116 -13.12 13.85 -5.62
C ALA A 116 -12.17 12.90 -6.35
N LEU A 117 -11.13 13.44 -6.98
CA LEU A 117 -10.12 12.61 -7.64
C LEU A 117 -9.33 11.79 -6.63
N SER A 118 -8.98 12.39 -5.48
CA SER A 118 -8.29 11.70 -4.40
C SER A 118 -9.08 10.49 -3.90
N LEU A 119 -10.39 10.64 -3.71
CA LEU A 119 -11.27 9.55 -3.28
C LEU A 119 -11.37 8.46 -4.34
N THR A 120 -11.50 8.85 -5.61
CA THR A 120 -11.55 7.90 -6.72
C THR A 120 -10.26 7.10 -6.80
N VAL A 121 -9.11 7.75 -6.63
CA VAL A 121 -7.80 7.09 -6.61
C VAL A 121 -7.71 6.11 -5.44
N SER A 122 -8.18 6.50 -4.26
CA SER A 122 -8.17 5.60 -3.10
C SER A 122 -9.02 4.36 -3.33
N ALA A 123 -10.21 4.51 -3.94
CA ALA A 123 -11.04 3.37 -4.31
C ALA A 123 -10.34 2.47 -5.34
N ALA A 124 -9.69 3.07 -6.33
CA ALA A 124 -8.92 2.33 -7.33
C ALA A 124 -7.77 1.56 -6.66
N PHE A 125 -7.07 2.17 -5.70
CA PHE A 125 -5.99 1.50 -4.98
C PHE A 125 -6.50 0.32 -4.16
N VAL A 126 -7.67 0.42 -3.54
CA VAL A 126 -8.25 -0.72 -2.80
C VAL A 126 -8.44 -1.91 -3.75
N LEU A 127 -8.99 -1.67 -4.93
CA LEU A 127 -9.18 -2.75 -5.92
C LEU A 127 -7.85 -3.28 -6.44
N LEU A 128 -6.91 -2.39 -6.77
CA LEU A 128 -5.61 -2.79 -7.30
C LEU A 128 -4.79 -3.56 -6.25
N MET A 129 -4.79 -3.10 -5.00
CA MET A 129 -4.06 -3.79 -3.93
C MET A 129 -4.69 -5.15 -3.63
N SER A 130 -6.01 -5.26 -3.71
CA SER A 130 -6.69 -6.54 -3.60
C SER A 130 -6.24 -7.50 -4.72
N GLY A 131 -6.16 -7.02 -5.95
CA GLY A 131 -5.61 -7.78 -7.06
C GLY A 131 -4.15 -8.18 -6.85
N PHE A 132 -3.35 -7.28 -6.29
CA PHE A 132 -1.95 -7.57 -5.97
C PHE A 132 -1.80 -8.65 -4.90
N ILE A 133 -2.70 -8.70 -3.92
CA ILE A 133 -2.67 -9.78 -2.92
C ILE A 133 -2.83 -11.14 -3.61
N LEU A 134 -3.79 -11.25 -4.52
CA LEU A 134 -3.99 -12.46 -5.31
C LEU A 134 -2.75 -12.79 -6.15
N PHE A 135 -2.21 -11.79 -6.84
CA PHE A 135 -1.06 -11.94 -7.72
C PHE A 135 0.19 -12.35 -6.94
N GLU A 136 0.49 -11.65 -5.85
CA GLU A 136 1.69 -11.91 -5.05
C GLU A 136 1.62 -13.28 -4.37
N THR A 137 0.45 -13.65 -3.82
CA THR A 137 0.25 -14.96 -3.23
C THR A 137 0.40 -16.05 -4.29
N SER A 138 -0.16 -15.85 -5.47
CA SER A 138 -0.03 -16.77 -6.59
C SER A 138 1.43 -16.94 -7.02
N ASN A 139 2.18 -15.84 -7.09
CA ASN A 139 3.60 -15.87 -7.43
C ASN A 139 4.41 -16.72 -6.46
N MET A 140 4.11 -16.60 -5.17
CA MET A 140 4.80 -17.40 -4.15
C MET A 140 4.47 -18.88 -4.29
N ILE A 141 3.20 -19.22 -4.56
CA ILE A 141 2.76 -20.62 -4.70
C ILE A 141 3.40 -21.27 -5.93
N HIS A 142 3.48 -20.54 -7.05
CA HIS A 142 3.92 -21.08 -8.34
C HIS A 142 5.40 -20.83 -8.63
N GLY A 143 6.17 -20.37 -7.64
CA GLY A 143 7.62 -20.21 -7.76
C GLY A 143 8.08 -18.97 -8.51
N GLY A 144 7.17 -18.01 -8.80
CA GLY A 144 7.53 -16.76 -9.46
C GLY A 144 8.32 -15.82 -8.56
N GLU A 145 8.13 -15.93 -7.24
CA GLU A 145 8.93 -15.21 -6.26
C GLU A 145 9.45 -16.20 -5.23
N THR A 146 10.75 -16.42 -5.23
CA THR A 146 11.41 -17.37 -4.33
C THR A 146 12.23 -16.70 -3.22
N ASN A 147 12.42 -15.38 -3.31
CA ASN A 147 13.18 -14.64 -2.30
C ASN A 147 12.24 -14.20 -1.16
N TYR A 148 12.52 -14.67 0.06
CA TYR A 148 11.69 -14.36 1.23
C TYR A 148 11.63 -12.86 1.52
N VAL A 149 12.75 -12.15 1.32
CA VAL A 149 12.84 -10.71 1.58
C VAL A 149 11.90 -9.97 0.64
N MET A 150 11.97 -10.26 -0.65
CA MET A 150 11.13 -9.61 -1.65
C MET A 150 9.65 -9.95 -1.47
N ALA A 151 9.34 -11.21 -1.17
CA ALA A 151 7.96 -11.62 -0.91
C ALA A 151 7.37 -10.86 0.28
N THR A 152 8.13 -10.75 1.36
CA THR A 152 7.70 -10.02 2.57
C THR A 152 7.49 -8.54 2.28
N VAL A 153 8.45 -7.90 1.59
CA VAL A 153 8.37 -6.47 1.28
C VAL A 153 7.21 -6.19 0.35
N ASN A 154 7.01 -7.01 -0.69
CA ASN A 154 5.91 -6.82 -1.63
C ASN A 154 4.56 -6.88 -0.93
N LEU A 155 4.34 -7.89 -0.08
CA LEU A 155 3.09 -8.00 0.68
C LEU A 155 2.94 -6.86 1.68
N TYR A 156 4.01 -6.47 2.35
CA TYR A 156 3.97 -5.35 3.31
C TYR A 156 3.54 -4.06 2.62
N VAL A 157 4.15 -3.74 1.48
CA VAL A 157 3.81 -2.54 0.70
C VAL A 157 2.35 -2.59 0.25
N THR A 158 1.91 -3.75 -0.23
CA THR A 158 0.52 -3.92 -0.69
C THR A 158 -0.46 -3.72 0.46
N ILE A 159 -0.21 -4.34 1.62
CA ILE A 159 -1.06 -4.19 2.81
C ILE A 159 -1.05 -2.75 3.30
N PHE A 160 0.12 -2.10 3.32
CA PHE A 160 0.24 -0.70 3.73
C PHE A 160 -0.61 0.21 2.85
N ASN A 161 -0.51 0.06 1.53
CA ASN A 161 -1.28 0.86 0.58
C ASN A 161 -2.77 0.57 0.68
N LEU A 162 -3.15 -0.70 0.88
CA LEU A 162 -4.55 -1.09 1.09
C LEU A 162 -5.11 -0.41 2.35
N PHE A 163 -4.37 -0.49 3.45
CA PHE A 163 -4.78 0.12 4.72
C PHE A 163 -4.96 1.62 4.60
N THR A 164 -3.97 2.32 4.03
CA THR A 164 -4.04 3.79 3.90
C THR A 164 -5.16 4.22 2.97
N SER A 165 -5.43 3.46 1.91
CA SER A 165 -6.53 3.75 1.00
C SER A 165 -7.89 3.53 1.64
N LEU A 166 -8.06 2.44 2.41
CA LEU A 166 -9.28 2.20 3.19
C LEU A 166 -9.48 3.28 4.24
N LEU A 167 -8.39 3.67 4.91
CA LEU A 167 -8.44 4.72 5.93
C LEU A 167 -8.93 6.03 5.34
N HIS A 168 -8.44 6.39 4.16
CA HIS A 168 -8.86 7.61 3.47
C HIS A 168 -10.34 7.56 3.10
N LEU A 169 -10.81 6.44 2.53
CA LEU A 169 -12.21 6.27 2.13
C LEU A 169 -13.15 6.28 3.35
N LEU A 170 -12.80 5.54 4.38
CA LEU A 170 -13.63 5.46 5.60
C LEU A 170 -13.62 6.77 6.37
N GLY A 171 -12.48 7.46 6.39
CA GLY A 171 -12.37 8.77 7.01
C GLY A 171 -13.30 9.78 6.35
N PHE A 172 -13.37 9.79 5.03
CA PHE A 172 -14.29 10.65 4.30
C PHE A 172 -15.74 10.28 4.60
N ALA A 173 -16.07 8.98 4.55
CA ALA A 173 -17.44 8.52 4.78
C ALA A 173 -17.92 8.87 6.19
N ASN A 174 -17.06 8.72 7.20
CA ASN A 174 -17.42 9.00 8.58
C ASN A 174 -17.46 10.51 8.89
N SER A 175 -16.66 11.31 8.18
CA SER A 175 -16.62 12.76 8.41
C SER A 175 -17.74 13.51 7.70
N SER A 176 -18.39 12.90 6.71
CA SER A 176 -19.50 13.51 5.98
C SER A 176 -20.84 13.34 6.71
N ASP A 177 -20.86 12.50 7.73
CA ASP A 177 -22.02 12.30 8.59
C ASP A 177 -21.94 13.23 9.82
#